data_143199f8560774760c9f18b111007d28
#
_entry.id   143199f8560774760c9f18b111007d28
#
_cell.length_a   1.000
_cell.length_b   1.000
_cell.length_c   1.000
_cell.angle_alpha   90.00
_cell.angle_beta   90.00
_cell.angle_gamma   90.00
#
_symmetry.space_group_name_H-M   'P 1'
#
loop_
_entity.id
_entity.type
_entity.pdbx_description
1 polymer ?
#
loop_
_entity_poly.entity_id
_entity_poly.type
_entity_poly.pdbx_seq_one_letter_code
_entity_poly.pdbx_strand_id
1 'polypeptide(L)'
;MNKLTVFLFLLGLVACKQEAKNETNEATVNEVQESMKSETVYPDALAKVFEAHGGLTQWKAQRTLSYVIPKPNMPETHTIDLWSRKDRIDTEQFSMGFDGEQAWLMNGSGKYEGDVGFYHNLMFYFYAMPFVLADDGIVYSATPDLEYEGKKYPGIQIAYESGVGASSKDEYFIHFDPDTHQMAWLGYTVTYRSGESSDNVKWINYGDWQEVNGLMLPKTITWHKYEGRTILEPVNSVAFEEVTVDGKSKPDAFYAMPEAGEYVTIQMN
;
A
#
# COMPACT_ATOMS: atom_id res chain seq x y z
N MET A 1 -47.61 -75.84 4.23
CA MET A 1 -47.21 -76.40 5.55
C MET A 1 -46.62 -75.25 6.40
N ASN A 2 -47.37 -75.08 7.48
CA ASN A 2 -47.17 -74.18 8.64
C ASN A 2 -45.74 -73.85 9.07
N LYS A 3 -45.49 -72.61 9.48
CA LYS A 3 -45.22 -72.38 10.91
C LYS A 3 -45.34 -70.85 11.22
N LEU A 4 -46.31 -70.63 12.08
CA LEU A 4 -46.58 -69.47 12.90
C LEU A 4 -45.43 -69.24 13.89
N THR A 5 -44.90 -68.05 14.02
CA THR A 5 -44.11 -67.68 15.18
C THR A 5 -44.45 -66.24 15.61
N VAL A 6 -45.03 -66.19 16.79
CA VAL A 6 -45.40 -65.06 17.61
C VAL A 6 -44.12 -64.32 18.02
N PHE A 7 -44.08 -62.98 17.89
CA PHE A 7 -43.01 -62.17 18.51
C PHE A 7 -43.62 -61.13 19.43
N LEU A 8 -43.10 -61.13 20.60
CA LEU A 8 -43.46 -60.40 21.81
C LEU A 8 -43.09 -58.91 21.69
N PHE A 9 -44.06 -58.06 22.04
CA PHE A 9 -43.83 -56.59 22.15
C PHE A 9 -43.10 -56.30 23.47
N LEU A 10 -41.89 -55.73 23.37
CA LEU A 10 -41.19 -55.06 24.48
C LEU A 10 -41.20 -53.58 24.24
N LEU A 11 -41.97 -52.84 25.04
CA LEU A 11 -41.90 -51.38 25.14
C LEU A 11 -40.59 -50.94 25.81
N GLY A 12 -39.68 -50.35 25.02
CA GLY A 12 -38.56 -49.66 25.55
C GLY A 12 -38.84 -48.13 25.56
N LEU A 13 -38.99 -47.56 26.74
CA LEU A 13 -39.02 -46.14 26.94
C LEU A 13 -37.63 -45.56 26.67
N VAL A 14 -37.43 -44.87 25.53
CA VAL A 14 -36.26 -44.09 25.25
C VAL A 14 -36.54 -42.65 25.66
N ALA A 15 -35.93 -42.22 26.75
CA ALA A 15 -35.90 -40.84 27.17
C ALA A 15 -35.05 -40.03 26.16
N CYS A 16 -35.69 -39.18 25.36
CA CYS A 16 -35.00 -38.16 24.57
C CYS A 16 -34.34 -37.18 25.49
N LYS A 17 -33.04 -37.30 25.62
CA LYS A 17 -32.19 -36.25 26.15
C LYS A 17 -31.98 -35.21 25.05
N GLN A 18 -32.63 -34.09 25.19
CA GLN A 18 -32.50 -32.94 24.29
C GLN A 18 -31.14 -32.31 24.54
N GLU A 19 -30.17 -32.59 23.69
CA GLU A 19 -28.93 -31.78 23.61
C GLU A 19 -29.29 -30.46 23.00
N ALA A 20 -29.28 -29.42 23.83
CA ALA A 20 -29.31 -28.05 23.36
C ALA A 20 -27.99 -27.77 22.61
N LYS A 21 -28.07 -27.66 21.30
CA LYS A 21 -26.97 -27.16 20.49
C LYS A 21 -26.64 -25.72 20.94
N ASN A 22 -25.45 -25.55 21.45
CA ASN A 22 -24.83 -24.22 21.70
C ASN A 22 -24.48 -23.56 20.34
N GLU A 23 -25.46 -23.06 19.62
CA GLU A 23 -25.20 -22.22 18.41
C GLU A 23 -24.94 -20.74 18.76
N THR A 24 -25.04 -20.38 20.04
CA THR A 24 -24.90 -18.98 20.50
C THR A 24 -23.47 -18.59 20.84
N ASN A 25 -22.52 -19.51 20.90
CA ASN A 25 -21.15 -19.18 21.31
C ASN A 25 -20.17 -18.93 20.14
N GLU A 26 -20.41 -19.43 18.95
CA GLU A 26 -19.49 -19.18 17.82
C GLU A 26 -19.70 -17.80 17.19
N ALA A 27 -20.94 -17.34 17.09
CA ALA A 27 -21.22 -15.99 16.57
C ALA A 27 -20.68 -14.88 17.52
N THR A 28 -20.84 -15.07 18.84
CA THR A 28 -20.35 -14.11 19.84
C THR A 28 -18.81 -14.12 19.96
N VAL A 29 -18.15 -15.25 19.73
CA VAL A 29 -16.69 -15.34 19.74
C VAL A 29 -16.11 -14.70 18.47
N ASN A 30 -16.75 -14.84 17.31
CA ASN A 30 -16.32 -14.18 16.08
C ASN A 30 -16.55 -12.66 16.12
N GLU A 31 -17.69 -12.17 16.65
CA GLU A 31 -17.91 -10.73 16.86
C GLU A 31 -16.95 -10.13 17.88
N VAL A 32 -16.58 -10.85 18.93
CA VAL A 32 -15.59 -10.41 19.92
C VAL A 32 -14.16 -10.47 19.34
N GLN A 33 -13.85 -11.42 18.45
CA GLN A 33 -12.57 -11.47 17.76
C GLN A 33 -12.43 -10.41 16.64
N GLU A 34 -13.52 -10.05 15.94
CA GLU A 34 -13.50 -8.90 15.03
C GLU A 34 -13.41 -7.56 15.77
N SER A 35 -13.98 -7.43 16.98
CA SER A 35 -13.86 -6.23 17.79
C SER A 35 -12.50 -6.09 18.50
N MET A 36 -11.69 -7.15 18.54
CA MET A 36 -10.31 -7.15 19.06
C MET A 36 -9.26 -7.07 17.96
N LYS A 37 -9.58 -6.63 16.74
CA LYS A 37 -8.58 -6.13 15.83
C LYS A 37 -7.99 -4.90 16.52
N SER A 38 -6.85 -5.06 17.19
CA SER A 38 -6.20 -3.99 17.96
C SER A 38 -6.10 -2.78 17.04
N GLU A 39 -6.69 -1.67 17.45
CA GLU A 39 -6.51 -0.40 16.78
C GLU A 39 -5.00 -0.22 16.62
N THR A 40 -4.50 -0.17 15.39
CA THR A 40 -3.08 0.01 15.15
C THR A 40 -2.69 1.35 15.78
N VAL A 41 -1.88 1.29 16.84
CA VAL A 41 -1.44 2.49 17.55
C VAL A 41 -0.23 3.06 16.81
N TYR A 42 -0.42 4.18 16.14
CA TYR A 42 0.65 4.91 15.50
C TYR A 42 1.39 5.79 16.51
N PRO A 43 2.69 6.08 16.32
CA PRO A 43 3.36 7.14 17.07
C PRO A 43 2.59 8.47 16.97
N ASP A 44 2.45 9.21 18.08
CA ASP A 44 1.69 10.46 18.12
C ASP A 44 2.10 11.46 17.02
N ALA A 45 3.39 11.53 16.73
CA ALA A 45 3.90 12.39 15.67
C ALA A 45 3.40 11.95 14.29
N LEU A 46 3.36 10.64 14.00
CA LEU A 46 2.85 10.10 12.73
C LEU A 46 1.34 10.30 12.60
N ALA A 47 0.60 10.12 13.68
CA ALA A 47 -0.83 10.40 13.71
C ALA A 47 -1.13 11.86 13.31
N LYS A 48 -0.35 12.83 13.81
CA LYS A 48 -0.46 14.25 13.43
C LYS A 48 -0.10 14.47 11.96
N VAL A 49 0.89 13.74 11.43
CA VAL A 49 1.21 13.79 10.00
C VAL A 49 0.03 13.29 9.17
N PHE A 50 -0.60 12.17 9.53
CA PHE A 50 -1.80 11.71 8.82
C PHE A 50 -2.92 12.76 8.84
N GLU A 51 -3.20 13.35 10.00
CA GLU A 51 -4.23 14.40 10.13
C GLU A 51 -3.91 15.63 9.27
N ALA A 52 -2.66 16.06 9.22
CA ALA A 52 -2.22 17.17 8.36
C ALA A 52 -2.39 16.89 6.86
N HIS A 53 -2.58 15.63 6.49
CA HIS A 53 -2.83 15.19 5.10
C HIS A 53 -4.29 14.79 4.83
N GLY A 54 -5.22 15.06 5.75
CA GLY A 54 -6.66 14.77 5.60
C GLY A 54 -7.13 13.53 6.36
N GLY A 55 -6.22 12.81 7.03
CA GLY A 55 -6.52 11.73 7.94
C GLY A 55 -6.71 10.35 7.30
N LEU A 56 -6.39 9.32 8.06
CA LEU A 56 -6.50 7.92 7.60
C LEU A 56 -7.94 7.50 7.32
N THR A 57 -8.93 8.05 8.03
CA THR A 57 -10.34 7.74 7.78
C THR A 57 -10.75 8.15 6.37
N GLN A 58 -10.36 9.37 5.95
CA GLN A 58 -10.63 9.87 4.60
C GLN A 58 -9.88 9.06 3.55
N TRP A 59 -8.60 8.71 3.80
CA TRP A 59 -7.83 7.87 2.88
C TRP A 59 -8.43 6.47 2.71
N LYS A 60 -8.76 5.79 3.80
CA LYS A 60 -9.33 4.43 3.78
C LYS A 60 -10.75 4.36 3.19
N ALA A 61 -11.47 5.48 3.12
CA ALA A 61 -12.75 5.57 2.44
C ALA A 61 -12.62 5.61 0.90
N GLN A 62 -11.44 5.84 0.38
CA GLN A 62 -11.19 5.89 -1.07
C GLN A 62 -10.87 4.51 -1.64
N ARG A 63 -11.15 4.33 -2.94
CA ARG A 63 -10.94 3.08 -3.66
C ARG A 63 -10.03 3.24 -4.85
N THR A 64 -10.24 4.26 -5.66
CA THR A 64 -9.44 4.48 -6.87
C THR A 64 -8.67 5.78 -6.76
N LEU A 65 -7.36 5.69 -6.95
CA LEU A 65 -6.48 6.82 -7.18
C LEU A 65 -6.02 6.78 -8.63
N SER A 66 -6.07 7.92 -9.31
CA SER A 66 -5.46 8.05 -10.65
C SER A 66 -4.73 9.39 -10.76
N TYR A 67 -3.61 9.37 -11.48
CA TYR A 67 -2.81 10.55 -11.80
C TYR A 67 -2.03 10.36 -13.09
N VAL A 68 -1.60 11.46 -13.69
CA VAL A 68 -0.72 11.49 -14.85
C VAL A 68 0.67 11.97 -14.44
N ILE A 69 1.71 11.24 -14.87
CA ILE A 69 3.09 11.72 -14.85
C ILE A 69 3.41 12.25 -16.26
N PRO A 70 3.61 13.56 -16.43
CA PRO A 70 3.76 14.20 -17.74
C PRO A 70 5.18 14.03 -18.28
N LYS A 71 5.59 12.79 -18.56
CA LYS A 71 6.89 12.51 -19.18
C LYS A 71 6.94 13.08 -20.59
N PRO A 72 8.03 13.73 -21.00
CA PRO A 72 8.18 14.19 -22.36
C PRO A 72 7.96 13.06 -23.38
N ASN A 73 7.05 13.27 -24.34
CA ASN A 73 6.69 12.36 -25.42
C ASN A 73 6.02 11.02 -25.01
N MET A 74 5.86 10.74 -23.74
CA MET A 74 5.22 9.50 -23.27
C MET A 74 4.63 9.69 -21.88
N PRO A 75 3.57 10.48 -21.71
CA PRO A 75 2.90 10.61 -20.42
C PRO A 75 2.38 9.25 -19.94
N GLU A 76 2.43 9.03 -18.64
CA GLU A 76 1.97 7.81 -18.01
C GLU A 76 0.72 8.09 -17.19
N THR A 77 -0.37 7.41 -17.48
CA THR A 77 -1.58 7.42 -16.64
C THR A 77 -1.52 6.25 -15.68
N HIS A 78 -1.42 6.55 -14.40
CA HIS A 78 -1.45 5.56 -13.34
C HIS A 78 -2.84 5.46 -12.75
N THR A 79 -3.35 4.24 -12.54
CA THR A 79 -4.63 3.97 -11.87
C THR A 79 -4.46 2.83 -10.89
N ILE A 80 -4.79 3.07 -9.62
CA ILE A 80 -4.56 2.14 -8.52
C ILE A 80 -5.85 1.91 -7.73
N ASP A 81 -6.17 0.66 -7.42
CA ASP A 81 -7.14 0.32 -6.39
C ASP A 81 -6.44 0.34 -5.02
N LEU A 82 -6.83 1.28 -4.17
CA LEU A 82 -6.16 1.54 -2.90
C LEU A 82 -6.31 0.40 -1.87
N TRP A 83 -7.31 -0.47 -2.04
CA TRP A 83 -7.55 -1.58 -1.11
C TRP A 83 -6.85 -2.87 -1.55
N SER A 84 -6.99 -3.25 -2.82
CA SER A 84 -6.40 -4.47 -3.35
C SER A 84 -4.97 -4.30 -3.85
N ARG A 85 -4.50 -3.06 -4.01
CA ARG A 85 -3.21 -2.69 -4.61
C ARG A 85 -3.06 -3.13 -6.06
N LYS A 86 -4.16 -3.53 -6.73
CA LYS A 86 -4.17 -3.69 -8.17
C LYS A 86 -3.83 -2.37 -8.83
N ASP A 87 -3.03 -2.40 -9.85
CA ASP A 87 -2.63 -1.19 -10.56
C ASP A 87 -2.57 -1.39 -12.07
N ARG A 88 -2.58 -0.26 -12.78
CA ARG A 88 -2.41 -0.18 -14.21
C ARG A 88 -1.73 1.13 -14.58
N ILE A 89 -0.73 1.04 -15.43
CA ILE A 89 -0.06 2.18 -16.05
C ILE A 89 -0.32 2.08 -17.55
N ASP A 90 -0.89 3.12 -18.12
CA ASP A 90 -1.15 3.24 -19.56
C ASP A 90 -0.28 4.34 -20.16
N THR A 91 0.30 4.05 -21.32
CA THR A 91 0.99 4.99 -22.20
C THR A 91 0.50 4.80 -23.64
N GLU A 92 0.95 5.65 -24.59
CA GLU A 92 0.69 5.44 -26.01
C GLU A 92 1.44 4.24 -26.59
N GLN A 93 2.49 3.74 -25.92
CA GLN A 93 3.39 2.72 -26.47
C GLN A 93 3.24 1.36 -25.81
N PHE A 94 2.87 1.31 -24.53
CA PHE A 94 2.70 0.09 -23.76
C PHE A 94 1.72 0.31 -22.62
N SER A 95 1.21 -0.78 -22.07
CA SER A 95 0.54 -0.78 -20.77
C SER A 95 1.18 -1.85 -19.88
N MET A 96 1.18 -1.61 -18.57
CA MET A 96 1.60 -2.60 -17.58
C MET A 96 0.71 -2.49 -16.34
N GLY A 97 0.75 -3.49 -15.47
CA GLY A 97 0.01 -3.44 -14.22
C GLY A 97 0.18 -4.70 -13.38
N PHE A 98 -0.60 -4.73 -12.30
CA PHE A 98 -0.70 -5.84 -11.38
C PHE A 98 -2.17 -6.19 -11.17
N ASP A 99 -2.55 -7.45 -11.42
CA ASP A 99 -3.94 -7.90 -11.34
C ASP A 99 -4.38 -8.35 -9.93
N GLY A 100 -3.46 -8.25 -8.97
CA GLY A 100 -3.63 -8.71 -7.58
C GLY A 100 -2.86 -10.00 -7.28
N GLU A 101 -2.36 -10.69 -8.30
CA GLU A 101 -1.57 -11.91 -8.19
C GLU A 101 -0.23 -11.80 -8.93
N GLN A 102 -0.25 -11.27 -10.14
CA GLN A 102 0.93 -11.19 -11.00
C GLN A 102 1.02 -9.84 -11.73
N ALA A 103 2.24 -9.37 -11.92
CA ALA A 103 2.49 -8.24 -12.79
C ALA A 103 2.45 -8.67 -14.26
N TRP A 104 1.99 -7.78 -15.13
CA TRP A 104 1.85 -8.03 -16.56
C TRP A 104 2.35 -6.85 -17.38
N LEU A 105 2.73 -7.13 -18.62
CA LEU A 105 3.14 -6.15 -19.62
C LEU A 105 2.40 -6.41 -20.93
N MET A 106 1.91 -5.35 -21.57
CA MET A 106 1.45 -5.35 -22.94
C MET A 106 2.24 -4.31 -23.75
N ASN A 107 3.10 -4.75 -24.61
CA ASN A 107 3.78 -3.89 -25.57
C ASN A 107 2.84 -3.56 -26.72
N GLY A 108 2.76 -2.27 -27.10
CA GLY A 108 1.96 -1.76 -28.21
C GLY A 108 2.84 -1.33 -29.38
N SER A 109 2.85 -0.03 -29.67
CA SER A 109 3.72 0.55 -30.72
C SER A 109 5.18 0.65 -30.32
N GLY A 110 5.50 0.53 -29.03
CA GLY A 110 6.84 0.53 -28.45
C GLY A 110 7.07 -0.66 -27.55
N LYS A 111 8.33 -0.86 -27.13
CA LYS A 111 8.75 -1.90 -26.22
C LYS A 111 9.23 -1.29 -24.92
N TYR A 112 8.70 -1.77 -23.81
CA TYR A 112 9.21 -1.40 -22.48
C TYR A 112 10.47 -2.21 -22.18
N GLU A 113 11.58 -1.54 -21.90
CA GLU A 113 12.88 -2.17 -21.64
C GLU A 113 13.22 -2.27 -20.13
N GLY A 114 12.36 -1.73 -19.26
CA GLY A 114 12.59 -1.70 -17.81
C GLY A 114 12.10 -2.97 -17.11
N ASP A 115 12.27 -2.97 -15.78
CA ASP A 115 11.77 -4.00 -14.89
C ASP A 115 10.32 -3.69 -14.48
N VAL A 116 9.36 -4.40 -15.03
CA VAL A 116 7.93 -4.22 -14.77
C VAL A 116 7.60 -4.53 -13.31
N GLY A 117 8.16 -5.62 -12.77
CA GLY A 117 7.92 -6.05 -11.39
C GLY A 117 8.36 -5.01 -10.36
N PHE A 118 9.38 -4.22 -10.69
CA PHE A 118 9.85 -3.12 -9.87
C PHE A 118 9.04 -1.83 -10.11
N TYR A 119 8.71 -1.53 -11.37
CA TYR A 119 8.20 -0.20 -11.73
C TYR A 119 6.70 -0.03 -11.56
N HIS A 120 5.88 -1.09 -11.73
CA HIS A 120 4.43 -0.97 -11.79
C HIS A 120 3.82 -0.20 -10.61
N ASN A 121 4.35 -0.36 -9.39
CA ASN A 121 3.83 0.29 -8.19
C ASN A 121 4.80 1.31 -7.56
N LEU A 122 6.02 1.48 -8.10
CA LEU A 122 7.07 2.33 -7.51
C LEU A 122 6.58 3.75 -7.26
N MET A 123 6.00 4.38 -8.27
CA MET A 123 5.56 5.77 -8.16
C MET A 123 4.34 5.92 -7.27
N PHE A 124 3.48 4.90 -7.16
CA PHE A 124 2.39 4.89 -6.21
C PHE A 124 2.88 5.01 -4.77
N TYR A 125 3.87 4.21 -4.37
CA TYR A 125 4.40 4.26 -3.00
C TYR A 125 5.02 5.62 -2.66
N PHE A 126 5.69 6.28 -3.58
CA PHE A 126 6.16 7.65 -3.35
C PHE A 126 5.02 8.67 -3.32
N TYR A 127 4.04 8.52 -4.21
CA TYR A 127 2.93 9.46 -4.30
C TYR A 127 1.97 9.39 -3.10
N ALA A 128 1.67 8.19 -2.63
CA ALA A 128 0.70 7.94 -1.56
C ALA A 128 1.27 8.13 -0.13
N MET A 129 2.49 8.68 -0.01
CA MET A 129 3.01 9.12 1.28
C MET A 129 2.16 10.29 1.84
N PRO A 130 1.92 10.35 3.15
CA PRO A 130 2.36 9.40 4.18
C PRO A 130 1.46 8.18 4.38
N PHE A 131 0.34 8.06 3.70
CA PHE A 131 -0.73 7.09 3.99
C PHE A 131 -0.31 5.62 3.90
N VAL A 132 0.60 5.27 2.99
CA VAL A 132 1.16 3.91 2.89
C VAL A 132 1.99 3.51 4.11
N LEU A 133 2.35 4.48 4.97
CA LEU A 133 3.01 4.21 6.25
C LEU A 133 2.03 3.73 7.34
N ALA A 134 0.76 3.58 7.01
CA ALA A 134 -0.26 2.99 7.88
C ALA A 134 -0.61 1.54 7.48
N ASP A 135 0.12 0.95 6.52
CA ASP A 135 -0.07 -0.44 6.11
C ASP A 135 0.40 -1.40 7.22
N ASP A 136 -0.07 -2.64 7.18
CA ASP A 136 0.26 -3.66 8.18
C ASP A 136 1.75 -4.08 8.08
N GLY A 137 2.33 -4.53 9.19
CA GLY A 137 3.70 -5.06 9.25
C GLY A 137 4.78 -3.98 9.26
N ILE A 138 4.45 -2.77 9.71
CA ILE A 138 5.38 -1.65 9.83
C ILE A 138 5.85 -1.49 11.28
N VAL A 139 7.14 -1.28 11.45
CA VAL A 139 7.80 -0.99 12.73
C VAL A 139 8.32 0.44 12.72
N TYR A 140 7.91 1.21 13.73
CA TYR A 140 8.29 2.62 13.88
C TYR A 140 9.36 2.78 14.95
N SER A 141 10.35 3.64 14.69
CA SER A 141 11.39 3.99 15.66
C SER A 141 11.81 5.45 15.53
N ALA A 142 12.56 5.92 16.52
CA ALA A 142 13.08 7.29 16.50
C ALA A 142 14.20 7.43 15.48
N THR A 143 14.27 8.58 14.81
CA THR A 143 15.41 9.00 13.97
C THR A 143 15.85 10.41 14.36
N PRO A 144 17.13 10.78 14.23
CA PRO A 144 17.57 12.17 14.41
C PRO A 144 16.83 13.12 13.46
N ASP A 145 16.67 14.38 13.88
CA ASP A 145 16.12 15.41 13.01
C ASP A 145 16.93 15.52 11.70
N LEU A 146 16.24 15.84 10.63
CA LEU A 146 16.88 16.25 9.38
C LEU A 146 17.04 17.77 9.38
N GLU A 147 18.20 18.27 9.03
CA GLU A 147 18.43 19.71 8.89
C GLU A 147 18.61 20.08 7.41
N TYR A 148 17.83 21.04 6.95
CA TYR A 148 17.93 21.58 5.61
C TYR A 148 17.68 23.09 5.62
N GLU A 149 18.61 23.88 5.05
CA GLU A 149 18.55 25.34 5.00
C GLU A 149 18.29 26.02 6.37
N GLY A 150 18.92 25.47 7.42
CA GLY A 150 18.82 25.98 8.79
C GLY A 150 17.49 25.64 9.51
N LYS A 151 16.58 24.92 8.88
CA LYS A 151 15.35 24.38 9.50
C LYS A 151 15.55 22.92 9.90
N LYS A 152 15.03 22.57 11.08
CA LYS A 152 15.01 21.20 11.57
C LYS A 152 13.64 20.57 11.35
N TYR A 153 13.66 19.35 10.84
CA TYR A 153 12.50 18.54 10.55
C TYR A 153 12.57 17.29 11.43
N PRO A 154 11.75 17.18 12.48
CA PRO A 154 11.66 15.97 13.26
C PRO A 154 11.23 14.80 12.38
N GLY A 155 11.59 13.57 12.78
CA GLY A 155 11.34 12.43 11.91
C GLY A 155 11.04 11.13 12.64
N ILE A 156 10.61 10.15 11.86
CA ILE A 156 10.31 8.78 12.27
C ILE A 156 10.99 7.85 11.28
N GLN A 157 11.72 6.86 11.77
CA GLN A 157 12.23 5.76 10.98
C GLN A 157 11.16 4.68 10.89
N ILE A 158 11.00 4.14 9.69
CA ILE A 158 10.06 3.09 9.33
C ILE A 158 10.86 1.91 8.78
N ALA A 159 10.63 0.73 9.36
CA ALA A 159 11.13 -0.54 8.90
C ALA A 159 9.95 -1.51 8.72
N TYR A 160 10.17 -2.60 8.00
CA TYR A 160 9.16 -3.62 7.77
C TYR A 160 9.49 -4.89 8.53
N GLU A 161 8.45 -5.58 8.99
CA GLU A 161 8.60 -6.94 9.49
C GLU A 161 9.14 -7.87 8.39
N SER A 162 9.82 -8.93 8.78
CA SER A 162 10.39 -9.88 7.83
C SER A 162 9.30 -10.48 6.92
N GLY A 163 9.52 -10.41 5.61
CA GLY A 163 8.60 -10.94 4.61
C GLY A 163 7.42 -10.00 4.24
N VAL A 164 7.43 -8.76 4.73
CA VAL A 164 6.44 -7.74 4.35
C VAL A 164 6.98 -6.89 3.21
N GLY A 165 6.14 -6.69 2.16
CA GLY A 165 6.50 -5.90 0.98
C GLY A 165 7.51 -6.56 0.05
N ALA A 166 7.80 -5.89 -1.07
CA ALA A 166 8.73 -6.39 -2.11
C ALA A 166 10.19 -6.35 -1.65
N SER A 167 10.53 -5.58 -0.62
CA SER A 167 11.88 -5.41 -0.10
C SER A 167 11.83 -5.08 1.40
N SER A 168 11.67 -6.12 2.23
CA SER A 168 11.55 -5.99 3.69
C SER A 168 12.80 -5.44 4.40
N LYS A 169 13.92 -5.28 3.67
CA LYS A 169 15.16 -4.67 4.18
C LYS A 169 15.28 -3.19 3.84
N ASP A 170 14.32 -2.63 3.09
CA ASP A 170 14.28 -1.19 2.86
C ASP A 170 13.87 -0.46 4.13
N GLU A 171 14.55 0.63 4.40
CA GLU A 171 14.25 1.55 5.49
C GLU A 171 13.76 2.87 4.91
N TYR A 172 12.79 3.47 5.60
CA TYR A 172 12.28 4.79 5.25
C TYR A 172 12.40 5.73 6.44
N PHE A 173 12.63 7.00 6.15
CA PHE A 173 12.77 8.07 7.14
C PHE A 173 11.85 9.21 6.72
N ILE A 174 10.68 9.30 7.38
CA ILE A 174 9.79 10.42 7.14
C ILE A 174 10.20 11.59 8.03
N HIS A 175 10.30 12.78 7.45
CA HIS A 175 10.53 14.02 8.18
C HIS A 175 9.44 15.03 7.81
N PHE A 176 8.94 15.75 8.80
CA PHE A 176 7.80 16.63 8.67
C PHE A 176 8.10 18.02 9.22
N ASP A 177 7.34 18.98 8.76
CA ASP A 177 7.38 20.35 9.24
C ASP A 177 6.90 20.39 10.69
N PRO A 178 7.67 20.94 11.65
CA PRO A 178 7.32 20.93 13.08
C PRO A 178 6.07 21.75 13.42
N ASP A 179 5.72 22.73 12.59
CA ASP A 179 4.60 23.65 12.85
C ASP A 179 3.30 23.13 12.21
N THR A 180 3.37 22.64 10.99
CA THR A 180 2.21 22.21 10.21
C THR A 180 1.97 20.69 10.26
N HIS A 181 2.98 19.91 10.63
CA HIS A 181 3.05 18.45 10.54
C HIS A 181 2.91 17.88 9.13
N GLN A 182 2.93 18.72 8.11
CA GLN A 182 2.99 18.22 6.73
C GLN A 182 4.34 17.57 6.47
N MET A 183 4.31 16.43 5.76
CA MET A 183 5.51 15.74 5.34
C MET A 183 6.36 16.66 4.45
N ALA A 184 7.67 16.71 4.69
CA ALA A 184 8.60 17.53 3.96
C ALA A 184 9.68 16.72 3.25
N TRP A 185 10.15 15.63 3.87
CA TRP A 185 11.23 14.81 3.34
C TRP A 185 10.96 13.33 3.55
N LEU A 186 11.39 12.54 2.57
CA LEU A 186 11.50 11.10 2.65
C LEU A 186 12.94 10.69 2.40
N GLY A 187 13.57 10.08 3.41
CA GLY A 187 14.76 9.28 3.21
C GLY A 187 14.37 7.83 2.93
N TYR A 188 15.08 7.14 2.03
CA TYR A 188 14.83 5.73 1.76
C TYR A 188 16.08 5.00 1.27
N THR A 189 16.19 3.72 1.63
CA THR A 189 17.19 2.82 1.05
C THR A 189 16.59 2.04 -0.12
N VAL A 190 17.42 1.41 -0.93
CA VAL A 190 16.98 0.54 -2.04
C VAL A 190 17.77 -0.76 -1.96
N THR A 191 17.10 -1.81 -1.54
CA THR A 191 17.69 -3.15 -1.35
C THR A 191 17.09 -4.20 -2.30
N TYR A 192 16.10 -3.84 -3.10
CA TYR A 192 15.37 -4.72 -4.03
C TYR A 192 16.27 -5.60 -4.90
N ARG A 193 17.38 -5.06 -5.44
CA ARG A 193 18.29 -5.82 -6.31
C ARG A 193 19.39 -6.55 -5.57
N SER A 194 19.86 -6.01 -4.45
CA SER A 194 20.94 -6.63 -3.67
C SER A 194 20.44 -7.68 -2.70
N GLY A 195 19.22 -7.53 -2.22
CA GLY A 195 18.69 -8.33 -1.12
C GLY A 195 19.45 -8.12 0.21
N GLU A 196 20.31 -7.09 0.30
CA GLU A 196 21.11 -6.77 1.48
C GLU A 196 20.79 -5.39 2.02
N SER A 197 20.83 -5.22 3.34
CA SER A 197 20.63 -3.91 3.99
C SER A 197 21.63 -2.88 3.47
N SER A 198 21.23 -1.63 3.42
CA SER A 198 22.04 -0.54 2.88
C SER A 198 21.95 0.70 3.76
N ASP A 199 23.11 1.30 4.05
CA ASP A 199 23.21 2.59 4.75
C ASP A 199 23.09 3.79 3.78
N ASN A 200 22.96 3.52 2.48
CA ASN A 200 22.86 4.57 1.46
C ASN A 200 21.42 5.09 1.35
N VAL A 201 21.12 6.13 2.11
CA VAL A 201 19.80 6.78 2.16
C VAL A 201 19.69 7.83 1.07
N LYS A 202 18.74 7.65 0.15
CA LYS A 202 18.35 8.62 -0.87
C LYS A 202 17.31 9.57 -0.32
N TRP A 203 17.23 10.80 -0.82
CA TRP A 203 16.36 11.84 -0.29
C TRP A 203 15.44 12.44 -1.33
N ILE A 204 14.16 12.50 -0.97
CA ILE A 204 13.10 13.17 -1.75
C ILE A 204 12.50 14.29 -0.90
N ASN A 205 12.41 15.48 -1.49
CA ASN A 205 11.63 16.59 -0.95
C ASN A 205 10.18 16.48 -1.40
N TYR A 206 9.27 16.71 -0.46
CA TYR A 206 7.83 16.84 -0.68
C TYR A 206 7.42 18.28 -0.43
N GLY A 207 6.93 18.91 -1.44
CA GLY A 207 6.42 20.27 -1.38
C GLY A 207 5.30 20.44 -2.40
N ASP A 208 4.74 21.63 -2.45
CA ASP A 208 3.67 21.96 -3.38
C ASP A 208 2.49 20.97 -3.31
N TRP A 209 1.79 21.02 -2.20
CA TRP A 209 0.64 20.17 -1.90
C TRP A 209 -0.64 20.65 -2.58
N GLN A 210 -1.54 19.73 -2.90
CA GLN A 210 -2.87 20.01 -3.42
C GLN A 210 -3.91 19.24 -2.62
N GLU A 211 -5.08 19.85 -2.45
CA GLU A 211 -6.22 19.16 -1.88
C GLU A 211 -7.00 18.45 -2.98
N VAL A 212 -7.21 17.15 -2.82
CA VAL A 212 -8.03 16.31 -3.70
C VAL A 212 -8.95 15.46 -2.84
N ASN A 213 -10.25 15.73 -2.92
CA ASN A 213 -11.27 15.02 -2.15
C ASN A 213 -10.97 14.93 -0.63
N GLY A 214 -10.54 16.07 -0.04
CA GLY A 214 -10.21 16.16 1.38
C GLY A 214 -8.86 15.56 1.79
N LEU A 215 -8.04 15.13 0.83
CA LEU A 215 -6.68 14.61 1.04
C LEU A 215 -5.65 15.61 0.52
N MET A 216 -4.58 15.83 1.29
CA MET A 216 -3.43 16.62 0.86
C MET A 216 -2.43 15.69 0.18
N LEU A 217 -2.33 15.79 -1.15
CA LEU A 217 -1.48 14.98 -2.00
C LEU A 217 -0.41 15.86 -2.67
N PRO A 218 0.82 15.34 -2.94
CA PRO A 218 1.85 16.15 -3.55
C PRO A 218 1.54 16.46 -5.02
N LYS A 219 1.81 17.68 -5.48
CA LYS A 219 1.87 17.99 -6.92
C LYS A 219 3.20 17.60 -7.52
N THR A 220 4.26 17.69 -6.71
CA THR A 220 5.62 17.42 -7.16
C THR A 220 6.43 16.79 -6.04
N ILE A 221 7.28 15.82 -6.41
CA ILE A 221 8.33 15.30 -5.55
C ILE A 221 9.68 15.51 -6.21
N THR A 222 10.72 15.82 -5.42
CA THR A 222 12.03 16.21 -5.95
C THR A 222 13.15 15.42 -5.30
N TRP A 223 13.91 14.66 -6.07
CA TRP A 223 15.13 14.00 -5.60
C TRP A 223 16.26 14.99 -5.47
N HIS A 224 17.04 14.83 -4.42
CA HIS A 224 18.21 15.64 -4.15
C HIS A 224 19.49 14.82 -4.18
N LYS A 225 20.62 15.46 -4.52
CA LYS A 225 21.94 14.94 -4.16
C LYS A 225 22.11 14.97 -2.65
N TYR A 226 22.98 14.13 -2.14
CA TYR A 226 23.20 14.00 -0.70
C TYR A 226 24.58 13.45 -0.38
N GLU A 227 25.05 13.77 0.82
CA GLU A 227 26.19 13.14 1.47
C GLU A 227 25.74 12.63 2.84
N GLY A 228 25.40 11.34 2.94
CA GLY A 228 24.74 10.79 4.12
C GLY A 228 23.40 11.45 4.40
N ARG A 229 23.29 12.19 5.49
CA ARG A 229 22.08 12.97 5.86
C ARG A 229 22.15 14.44 5.44
N THR A 230 23.22 14.87 4.83
CA THR A 230 23.34 16.24 4.30
C THR A 230 22.69 16.33 2.94
N ILE A 231 21.62 17.12 2.84
CA ILE A 231 20.89 17.35 1.60
C ILE A 231 21.64 18.43 0.79
N LEU A 232 21.81 18.16 -0.50
CA LEU A 232 22.45 19.05 -1.47
C LEU A 232 21.41 19.53 -2.51
N GLU A 233 21.88 19.96 -3.68
CA GLU A 233 21.02 20.51 -4.73
C GLU A 233 20.00 19.48 -5.29
N PRO A 234 18.85 19.97 -5.82
CA PRO A 234 17.89 19.11 -6.51
C PRO A 234 18.48 18.52 -7.80
N VAL A 235 18.08 17.28 -8.13
CA VAL A 235 18.55 16.56 -9.32
C VAL A 235 17.43 16.34 -10.33
N ASN A 236 16.28 15.86 -9.85
CA ASN A 236 15.15 15.49 -10.68
C ASN A 236 13.84 15.71 -9.94
N SER A 237 12.82 16.14 -10.66
CA SER A 237 11.47 16.31 -10.13
C SER A 237 10.47 15.53 -10.96
N VAL A 238 9.46 15.00 -10.31
CA VAL A 238 8.30 14.37 -10.94
C VAL A 238 7.06 15.13 -10.51
N ALA A 239 6.31 15.61 -11.51
CA ALA A 239 5.01 16.23 -11.31
C ALA A 239 3.90 15.17 -11.40
N PHE A 240 2.78 15.42 -10.72
CA PHE A 240 1.57 14.63 -10.76
C PHE A 240 0.41 15.52 -11.16
N GLU A 241 -0.18 15.22 -12.31
CA GLU A 241 -1.25 16.00 -12.92
C GLU A 241 -2.54 15.18 -13.00
N GLU A 242 -3.67 15.83 -13.27
CA GLU A 242 -4.99 15.20 -13.44
C GLU A 242 -5.36 14.23 -12.31
N VAL A 243 -4.97 14.58 -11.08
CA VAL A 243 -5.15 13.71 -9.92
C VAL A 243 -6.62 13.58 -9.57
N THR A 244 -7.08 12.34 -9.44
CA THR A 244 -8.43 12.00 -8.98
C THR A 244 -8.39 10.95 -7.90
N VAL A 245 -9.28 11.10 -6.91
CA VAL A 245 -9.49 10.13 -5.83
C VAL A 245 -10.99 9.87 -5.73
N ASP A 246 -11.41 8.60 -5.84
CA ASP A 246 -12.82 8.20 -5.86
C ASP A 246 -13.07 7.05 -4.88
N GLY A 247 -14.18 7.11 -4.14
CA GLY A 247 -14.65 6.03 -3.27
C GLY A 247 -15.18 4.79 -4.01
N LYS A 248 -15.24 4.80 -5.35
CA LYS A 248 -15.68 3.68 -6.18
C LYS A 248 -14.49 2.95 -6.79
N SER A 249 -14.51 1.62 -6.73
CA SER A 249 -13.53 0.78 -7.44
C SER A 249 -13.80 0.74 -8.94
N LYS A 250 -12.74 0.59 -9.73
CA LYS A 250 -12.86 0.08 -11.10
C LYS A 250 -13.21 -1.41 -11.07
N PRO A 251 -13.87 -1.95 -12.11
CA PRO A 251 -14.10 -3.40 -12.20
C PRO A 251 -12.76 -4.16 -12.29
N ASP A 252 -12.72 -5.38 -11.80
CA ASP A 252 -11.49 -6.21 -11.81
C ASP A 252 -10.91 -6.38 -13.21
N ALA A 253 -11.75 -6.47 -14.24
CA ALA A 253 -11.33 -6.55 -15.64
C ALA A 253 -10.51 -5.34 -16.11
N PHE A 254 -10.58 -4.20 -15.42
CA PHE A 254 -9.75 -3.03 -15.74
C PHE A 254 -8.28 -3.27 -15.42
N TYR A 255 -7.99 -4.01 -14.35
CA TYR A 255 -6.63 -4.32 -13.91
C TYR A 255 -6.12 -5.65 -14.47
N ALA A 256 -6.99 -6.46 -15.05
CA ALA A 256 -6.61 -7.75 -15.62
C ALA A 256 -5.65 -7.58 -16.80
N MET A 257 -4.76 -8.56 -16.99
CA MET A 257 -3.88 -8.62 -18.14
C MET A 257 -4.70 -8.61 -19.44
N PRO A 258 -4.44 -7.69 -20.39
CA PRO A 258 -5.08 -7.70 -21.71
C PRO A 258 -4.74 -8.97 -22.51
N GLU A 259 -5.59 -9.33 -23.50
CA GLU A 259 -5.38 -10.53 -24.34
C GLU A 259 -4.01 -10.57 -25.02
N ALA A 260 -3.49 -9.41 -25.44
CA ALA A 260 -2.18 -9.29 -26.08
C ALA A 260 -1.01 -9.10 -25.10
N GLY A 261 -1.29 -9.17 -23.78
CA GLY A 261 -0.29 -9.02 -22.74
C GLY A 261 0.39 -10.33 -22.38
N GLU A 262 1.44 -10.22 -21.58
CA GLU A 262 2.16 -11.35 -20.97
C GLU A 262 2.41 -11.10 -19.49
N TYR A 263 2.35 -12.14 -18.68
CA TYR A 263 2.77 -12.06 -17.29
C TYR A 263 4.28 -12.01 -17.17
N VAL A 264 4.77 -11.21 -16.24
CA VAL A 264 6.20 -11.08 -15.96
C VAL A 264 6.54 -11.69 -14.62
N THR A 265 7.69 -12.38 -14.57
CA THR A 265 8.16 -12.94 -13.30
C THR A 265 8.73 -11.83 -12.44
N ILE A 266 8.15 -11.61 -11.27
CA ILE A 266 8.73 -10.74 -10.24
C ILE A 266 9.89 -11.51 -9.60
N GLN A 267 11.10 -11.01 -9.73
CA GLN A 267 12.24 -11.56 -8.99
C GLN A 267 12.14 -11.06 -7.54
N MET A 268 11.56 -11.88 -6.67
CA MET A 268 11.66 -11.67 -5.22
C MET A 268 13.01 -12.24 -4.75
N ASN A 269 13.89 -11.39 -4.26
CA ASN A 269 15.17 -11.76 -3.66
C ASN A 269 15.07 -11.88 -2.14
#